data_c6e65e2008a2c4b6ae54573b1232243f
#
_entry.id   c6e65e2008a2c4b6ae54573b1232243f
#
_cell.length_a   1.000
_cell.length_b   1.000
_cell.length_c   1.000
_cell.angle_alpha   90.00
_cell.angle_beta   90.00
_cell.angle_gamma   90.00
#
_symmetry.space_group_name_H-M   'P 1'
#
loop_
_entity.id
_entity.type
_entity.pdbx_description
1 polymer ?
#
loop_
_entity_poly.entity_id
_entity_poly.type
_entity_poly.pdbx_seq_one_letter_code
_entity_poly.pdbx_strand_id
1 'polypeptide(L)'
;DLYIEKIDPSNNKKYLSNLNNQVQSKEIKTRQVIIEIKDLPGKTITVQETDNGPILPDTFPGLKDIVPPGHMAAISWPGFDPNDRSLGALINLMYSSNVKNAKDKLIDFHSPIQNFLLVDKENIAIQVAGKIPLRSKSHATKGLYPSLGYIPDNAWTGYINYQNNPFILNPPSGIVANTNNKIIDREFPNHISYEWGDSQRILRLTNLLEKREFHTAQSFIDIQTDTISITA
;
A
#
# COMPACT_ATOMS: atom_id res chain seq x y z
N ASP A 1 -5.98 4.61 -1.96
CA ASP A 1 -6.56 5.63 -2.84
C ASP A 1 -7.33 6.66 -2.03
N LEU A 2 -7.30 7.91 -2.48
CA LEU A 2 -8.10 9.00 -1.92
C LEU A 2 -9.32 9.24 -2.82
N TYR A 3 -10.48 9.36 -2.20
CA TYR A 3 -11.76 9.60 -2.89
C TYR A 3 -12.37 10.92 -2.49
N ILE A 4 -12.86 11.67 -3.47
CA ILE A 4 -13.67 12.86 -3.24
C ILE A 4 -15.14 12.43 -3.33
N GLU A 5 -15.79 12.45 -2.19
CA GLU A 5 -17.20 12.07 -2.02
C GLU A 5 -18.09 13.29 -2.09
N LYS A 6 -19.20 13.19 -2.77
CA LYS A 6 -20.16 14.28 -2.85
C LYS A 6 -21.19 14.17 -1.75
N ILE A 7 -21.30 15.19 -0.90
CA ILE A 7 -22.33 15.27 0.14
C ILE A 7 -23.69 15.45 -0.55
N ASP A 8 -24.74 14.78 -0.03
CA ASP A 8 -26.10 15.00 -0.53
C ASP A 8 -26.55 16.43 -0.20
N PRO A 9 -26.86 17.25 -1.20
CA PRO A 9 -27.26 18.65 -0.96
C PRO A 9 -28.52 18.79 -0.09
N SER A 10 -29.36 17.77 -0.03
CA SER A 10 -30.60 17.75 0.76
C SER A 10 -30.40 17.27 2.20
N ASN A 11 -29.27 16.58 2.47
CA ASN A 11 -29.01 16.01 3.80
C ASN A 11 -27.51 15.78 4.01
N ASN A 12 -26.87 16.60 4.83
CA ASN A 12 -25.45 16.53 5.12
C ASN A 12 -24.98 15.28 5.91
N LYS A 13 -25.90 14.43 6.35
CA LYS A 13 -25.59 13.11 6.93
C LYS A 13 -25.52 12.00 5.88
N LYS A 14 -25.70 12.36 4.62
CA LYS A 14 -25.70 11.45 3.48
C LYS A 14 -24.70 11.89 2.41
N TYR A 15 -24.29 10.95 1.61
CA TYR A 15 -23.44 11.17 0.44
C TYR A 15 -24.04 10.51 -0.79
N LEU A 16 -23.69 11.02 -1.96
CA LEU A 16 -24.12 10.45 -3.23
C LEU A 16 -23.18 9.29 -3.60
N SER A 17 -23.78 8.13 -3.83
CA SER A 17 -23.13 6.94 -4.35
C SER A 17 -23.79 6.54 -5.66
N ASN A 18 -23.07 5.91 -6.55
CA ASN A 18 -23.62 5.37 -7.77
C ASN A 18 -23.66 3.85 -7.68
N LEU A 19 -24.85 3.29 -7.70
CA LEU A 19 -25.07 1.85 -7.73
C LEU A 19 -25.86 1.52 -9.00
N ASN A 20 -25.34 0.59 -9.81
CA ASN A 20 -25.97 0.17 -11.07
C ASN A 20 -26.33 1.37 -12.02
N ASN A 21 -25.41 2.33 -12.15
CA ASN A 21 -25.60 3.54 -12.92
C ASN A 21 -26.75 4.46 -12.44
N GLN A 22 -27.19 4.29 -11.21
CA GLN A 22 -28.16 5.17 -10.57
C GLN A 22 -27.54 5.86 -9.38
N VAL A 23 -27.62 7.20 -9.35
CA VAL A 23 -27.19 7.99 -8.20
C VAL A 23 -28.16 7.77 -7.05
N GLN A 24 -27.65 7.32 -5.93
CA GLN A 24 -28.39 7.07 -4.70
C GLN A 24 -27.78 7.85 -3.55
N SER A 25 -28.66 8.29 -2.65
CA SER A 25 -28.25 8.91 -1.40
C SER A 25 -28.05 7.83 -0.34
N LYS A 26 -26.84 7.73 0.23
CA LYS A 26 -26.49 6.77 1.28
C LYS A 26 -26.13 7.47 2.58
N GLU A 27 -26.44 6.83 3.70
CA GLU A 27 -26.07 7.31 5.03
C GLU A 27 -24.55 7.25 5.22
N ILE A 28 -23.98 8.32 5.78
CA ILE A 28 -22.62 8.32 6.29
C ILE A 28 -22.62 7.50 7.58
N LYS A 29 -21.90 6.40 7.61
CA LYS A 29 -21.74 5.60 8.82
C LYS A 29 -20.97 6.39 9.85
N THR A 30 -21.50 6.46 11.07
CA THR A 30 -20.90 7.27 12.13
C THR A 30 -20.74 6.45 13.40
N ARG A 31 -19.56 6.49 14.00
CA ARG A 31 -19.28 5.88 15.31
C ARG A 31 -18.51 6.85 16.20
N GLN A 32 -18.70 6.73 17.50
CA GLN A 32 -17.91 7.46 18.48
C GLN A 32 -16.81 6.55 19.05
N VAL A 33 -15.63 7.13 19.26
CA VAL A 33 -14.48 6.48 19.87
C VAL A 33 -14.02 7.36 21.02
N ILE A 34 -13.88 6.76 22.20
CA ILE A 34 -13.33 7.43 23.38
C ILE A 34 -11.84 7.12 23.43
N ILE A 35 -11.02 8.15 23.44
CA ILE A 35 -9.57 8.06 23.65
C ILE A 35 -9.32 8.35 25.12
N GLU A 36 -8.93 7.34 25.86
CA GLU A 36 -8.51 7.51 27.25
C GLU A 36 -7.11 8.11 27.29
N ILE A 37 -6.95 9.18 28.08
CA ILE A 37 -5.68 9.90 28.20
C ILE A 37 -5.22 9.76 29.65
N LYS A 38 -4.00 9.27 29.87
CA LYS A 38 -3.45 9.13 31.22
C LYS A 38 -3.45 10.47 31.93
N ASP A 39 -4.04 10.49 33.16
CA ASP A 39 -4.13 11.65 34.05
C ASP A 39 -4.92 12.85 33.48
N LEU A 40 -5.73 12.66 32.42
CA LEU A 40 -6.58 13.67 31.80
C LEU A 40 -7.98 13.10 31.49
N PRO A 41 -9.00 13.96 31.32
CA PRO A 41 -10.29 13.52 30.84
C PRO A 41 -10.19 12.85 29.45
N GLY A 42 -10.91 11.76 29.26
CA GLY A 42 -11.00 11.10 27.97
C GLY A 42 -11.57 12.04 26.90
N LYS A 43 -11.09 11.89 25.66
CA LYS A 43 -11.56 12.65 24.48
C LYS A 43 -12.40 11.78 23.59
N THR A 44 -13.66 12.18 23.37
CA THR A 44 -14.52 11.51 22.37
C THR A 44 -14.26 12.11 20.98
N ILE A 45 -14.00 11.24 20.01
CA ILE A 45 -13.92 11.60 18.60
C ILE A 45 -15.04 10.90 17.82
N THR A 46 -15.50 11.54 16.75
CA THR A 46 -16.48 10.98 15.83
C THR A 46 -15.74 10.51 14.58
N VAL A 47 -15.84 9.23 14.26
CA VAL A 47 -15.34 8.64 13.01
C VAL A 47 -16.51 8.47 12.07
N GLN A 48 -16.36 8.95 10.86
CA GLN A 48 -17.33 8.84 9.78
C GLN A 48 -16.76 8.03 8.64
N GLU A 49 -17.60 7.26 7.95
CA GLU A 49 -17.18 6.36 6.88
C GLU A 49 -18.19 6.36 5.74
N THR A 50 -17.67 6.28 4.51
CA THR A 50 -18.42 5.96 3.29
C THR A 50 -18.12 4.52 2.85
N ASP A 51 -18.63 4.10 1.71
CA ASP A 51 -18.26 2.80 1.12
C ASP A 51 -16.78 2.76 0.67
N ASN A 52 -16.18 3.94 0.44
CA ASN A 52 -14.76 4.06 0.08
C ASN A 52 -13.83 4.17 1.31
N GLY A 53 -14.37 4.06 2.52
CA GLY A 53 -13.61 4.01 3.77
C GLY A 53 -13.79 5.25 4.67
N PRO A 54 -12.92 5.40 5.67
CA PRO A 54 -12.98 6.51 6.63
C PRO A 54 -12.84 7.86 5.95
N ILE A 55 -13.63 8.82 6.44
CA ILE A 55 -13.57 10.23 6.03
C ILE A 55 -12.42 10.89 6.79
N LEU A 56 -11.53 11.54 6.07
CA LEU A 56 -10.42 12.29 6.64
C LEU A 56 -10.95 13.62 7.23
N PRO A 57 -10.44 14.04 8.38
CA PRO A 57 -10.84 15.30 8.98
C PRO A 57 -10.32 16.50 8.18
N ASP A 58 -11.05 17.60 8.17
CA ASP A 58 -10.66 18.85 7.48
C ASP A 58 -9.31 19.41 7.94
N THR A 59 -8.85 18.98 9.10
CA THR A 59 -7.53 19.35 9.65
C THR A 59 -6.38 18.57 9.03
N PHE A 60 -6.68 17.55 8.19
CA PHE A 60 -5.62 16.80 7.51
C PHE A 60 -4.91 17.72 6.50
N PRO A 61 -3.56 17.78 6.53
CA PRO A 61 -2.80 18.71 5.69
C PRO A 61 -3.11 18.56 4.21
N GLY A 62 -3.32 19.67 3.52
CA GLY A 62 -3.54 19.74 2.08
C GLY A 62 -4.95 19.39 1.60
N LEU A 63 -5.85 18.86 2.45
CA LEU A 63 -7.21 18.52 2.00
C LEU A 63 -8.03 19.73 1.56
N LYS A 64 -7.88 20.86 2.24
CA LYS A 64 -8.63 22.08 1.92
C LYS A 64 -8.38 22.60 0.51
N ASP A 65 -7.21 22.28 -0.05
CA ASP A 65 -6.82 22.75 -1.38
C ASP A 65 -7.38 21.87 -2.50
N ILE A 66 -7.80 20.64 -2.17
CA ILE A 66 -8.23 19.64 -3.16
C ILE A 66 -9.68 19.18 -3.01
N VAL A 67 -10.30 19.41 -1.85
CA VAL A 67 -11.70 19.03 -1.60
C VAL A 67 -12.62 20.22 -1.88
N PRO A 68 -13.46 20.16 -2.93
CA PRO A 68 -14.37 21.26 -3.26
C PRO A 68 -15.46 21.44 -2.19
N PRO A 69 -16.09 22.63 -2.09
CA PRO A 69 -17.26 22.82 -1.26
C PRO A 69 -18.36 21.77 -1.55
N GLY A 70 -19.03 21.30 -0.52
CA GLY A 70 -20.05 20.24 -0.64
C GLY A 70 -19.51 18.83 -0.89
N HIS A 71 -18.21 18.65 -0.68
CA HIS A 71 -17.56 17.35 -0.77
C HIS A 71 -16.76 17.05 0.50
N MET A 72 -16.31 15.81 0.62
CA MET A 72 -15.44 15.31 1.68
C MET A 72 -14.45 14.31 1.08
N ALA A 73 -13.36 14.05 1.78
CA ALA A 73 -12.36 13.07 1.35
C ALA A 73 -12.49 11.79 2.16
N ALA A 74 -12.55 10.65 1.48
CA ALA A 74 -12.48 9.32 2.09
C ALA A 74 -11.22 8.58 1.61
N ILE A 75 -10.68 7.69 2.43
CA ILE A 75 -9.47 6.94 2.11
C ILE A 75 -9.74 5.42 2.11
N SER A 76 -9.44 4.76 0.99
CA SER A 76 -9.39 3.31 0.92
C SER A 76 -7.96 2.82 1.13
N TRP A 77 -7.80 1.94 2.11
CA TRP A 77 -6.52 1.32 2.44
C TRP A 77 -6.73 -0.12 2.94
N PRO A 78 -5.98 -1.12 2.44
CA PRO A 78 -6.13 -2.51 2.88
C PRO A 78 -5.93 -2.72 4.39
N GLY A 79 -5.20 -1.82 5.06
CA GLY A 79 -5.00 -1.85 6.52
C GLY A 79 -6.27 -1.58 7.35
N PHE A 80 -7.37 -1.14 6.73
CA PHE A 80 -8.67 -1.03 7.41
C PHE A 80 -9.51 -2.33 7.33
N ASP A 81 -8.99 -3.38 6.71
CA ASP A 81 -9.68 -4.67 6.66
C ASP A 81 -9.74 -5.28 8.07
N PRO A 82 -10.94 -5.46 8.66
CA PRO A 82 -11.08 -6.05 9.99
C PRO A 82 -10.57 -7.51 10.06
N ASN A 83 -10.37 -8.14 8.92
CA ASN A 83 -9.81 -9.48 8.81
C ASN A 83 -8.31 -9.48 8.50
N ASP A 84 -7.62 -8.37 8.71
CA ASP A 84 -6.17 -8.31 8.50
C ASP A 84 -5.44 -9.31 9.42
N ARG A 85 -4.63 -10.19 8.80
CA ARG A 85 -3.84 -11.21 9.48
C ARG A 85 -2.34 -10.99 9.37
N SER A 86 -1.93 -9.79 8.98
CA SER A 86 -0.52 -9.47 8.72
C SER A 86 0.40 -9.84 9.89
N LEU A 87 -0.02 -9.54 11.13
CA LEU A 87 0.77 -9.91 12.30
C LEU A 87 0.94 -11.44 12.43
N GLY A 88 -0.14 -12.19 12.22
CA GLY A 88 -0.11 -13.65 12.23
C GLY A 88 0.80 -14.21 11.13
N ALA A 89 0.76 -13.62 9.93
CA ALA A 89 1.64 -13.99 8.81
C ALA A 89 3.12 -13.76 9.15
N LEU A 90 3.46 -12.63 9.78
CA LEU A 90 4.83 -12.34 10.22
C LEU A 90 5.31 -13.32 11.30
N ILE A 91 4.46 -13.68 12.26
CA ILE A 91 4.80 -14.69 13.28
C ILE A 91 5.04 -16.04 12.59
N ASN A 92 4.14 -16.44 11.67
CA ASN A 92 4.30 -17.69 10.93
C ASN A 92 5.55 -17.70 10.05
N LEU A 93 5.94 -16.56 9.51
CA LEU A 93 7.16 -16.42 8.70
C LEU A 93 8.41 -16.82 9.47
N MET A 94 8.47 -16.55 10.79
CA MET A 94 9.59 -16.91 11.65
C MET A 94 9.84 -18.43 11.71
N TYR A 95 8.83 -19.25 11.40
CA TYR A 95 8.92 -20.71 11.37
C TYR A 95 9.08 -21.25 9.95
N SER A 96 9.56 -20.44 9.02
CA SER A 96 9.78 -20.90 7.66
C SER A 96 11.04 -21.73 7.53
N SER A 97 10.96 -22.80 6.76
CA SER A 97 12.09 -23.73 6.54
C SER A 97 12.91 -23.39 5.30
N ASN A 98 12.34 -22.67 4.35
CA ASN A 98 12.98 -22.28 3.09
C ASN A 98 12.20 -21.15 2.42
N VAL A 99 12.73 -20.60 1.31
CA VAL A 99 12.14 -19.49 0.56
C VAL A 99 10.72 -19.79 0.07
N LYS A 100 10.47 -21.01 -0.42
CA LYS A 100 9.13 -21.38 -0.89
C LYS A 100 8.11 -21.38 0.24
N ASN A 101 8.48 -21.99 1.37
CA ASN A 101 7.61 -22.03 2.56
C ASN A 101 7.38 -20.62 3.13
N ALA A 102 8.41 -19.75 3.13
CA ALA A 102 8.28 -18.37 3.53
C ALA A 102 7.29 -17.60 2.63
N LYS A 103 7.41 -17.77 1.31
CA LYS A 103 6.46 -17.20 0.34
C LYS A 103 5.03 -17.64 0.63
N ASP A 104 4.79 -18.92 0.89
CA ASP A 104 3.44 -19.44 1.13
C ASP A 104 2.84 -18.86 2.43
N LYS A 105 3.66 -18.64 3.47
CA LYS A 105 3.19 -18.03 4.73
C LYS A 105 2.85 -16.55 4.62
N LEU A 106 3.40 -15.84 3.64
CA LEU A 106 3.09 -14.44 3.39
C LEU A 106 1.73 -14.21 2.70
N ILE A 107 0.98 -15.27 2.35
CA ILE A 107 -0.34 -15.13 1.70
C ILE A 107 -1.34 -14.35 2.58
N ASP A 108 -1.24 -14.50 3.89
CA ASP A 108 -2.11 -13.82 4.87
C ASP A 108 -1.57 -12.44 5.29
N PHE A 109 -0.48 -11.97 4.69
CA PHE A 109 0.02 -10.63 4.92
C PHE A 109 -0.77 -9.64 4.05
N HIS A 110 -1.59 -8.78 4.68
CA HIS A 110 -2.50 -7.88 3.97
C HIS A 110 -1.92 -6.48 3.78
N SER A 111 -1.33 -5.92 4.83
CA SER A 111 -0.94 -4.50 4.86
C SER A 111 0.17 -4.24 5.89
N PRO A 112 1.02 -3.22 5.62
CA PRO A 112 1.18 -2.48 4.36
C PRO A 112 1.80 -3.35 3.27
N ILE A 113 1.64 -2.98 1.98
CA ILE A 113 2.33 -3.70 0.89
C ILE A 113 3.83 -3.55 1.10
N GLN A 114 4.55 -4.69 1.15
CA GLN A 114 5.97 -4.75 1.44
C GLN A 114 6.72 -5.66 0.48
N ASN A 115 8.00 -5.35 0.29
CA ASN A 115 8.96 -6.21 -0.39
C ASN A 115 9.68 -7.07 0.66
N PHE A 116 9.52 -8.38 0.59
CA PHE A 116 10.23 -9.33 1.43
C PHE A 116 11.39 -9.94 0.65
N LEU A 117 12.59 -9.71 1.14
CA LEU A 117 13.77 -10.42 0.65
C LEU A 117 13.89 -11.71 1.45
N LEU A 118 13.91 -12.82 0.73
CA LEU A 118 13.94 -14.17 1.30
C LEU A 118 15.20 -14.89 0.85
N VAL A 119 15.83 -15.61 1.77
CA VAL A 119 17.05 -16.35 1.47
C VAL A 119 17.09 -17.68 2.24
N ASP A 120 17.54 -18.73 1.58
CA ASP A 120 17.91 -19.99 2.18
C ASP A 120 19.28 -20.46 1.61
N LYS A 121 19.66 -21.71 1.83
CA LYS A 121 20.96 -22.23 1.36
C LYS A 121 21.08 -22.33 -0.16
N GLU A 122 19.97 -22.36 -0.87
CA GLU A 122 19.89 -22.64 -2.30
C GLU A 122 19.29 -21.48 -3.11
N ASN A 123 18.51 -20.61 -2.43
CA ASN A 123 17.68 -19.65 -3.12
C ASN A 123 17.77 -18.24 -2.50
N ILE A 124 17.69 -17.26 -3.38
CA ILE A 124 17.43 -15.86 -3.05
C ILE A 124 16.19 -15.40 -3.78
N ALA A 125 15.33 -14.62 -3.12
CA ALA A 125 14.10 -14.15 -3.73
C ALA A 125 13.65 -12.78 -3.19
N ILE A 126 12.83 -12.09 -3.98
CA ILE A 126 12.01 -10.97 -3.53
C ILE A 126 10.55 -11.28 -3.82
N GLN A 127 9.70 -11.14 -2.81
CA GLN A 127 8.26 -11.29 -2.89
C GLN A 127 7.58 -10.00 -2.46
N VAL A 128 6.70 -9.47 -3.31
CA VAL A 128 5.77 -8.42 -2.89
C VAL A 128 4.61 -9.07 -2.16
N ALA A 129 4.49 -8.80 -0.87
CA ALA A 129 3.35 -9.25 -0.07
C ALA A 129 2.44 -8.07 0.29
N GLY A 130 1.16 -8.35 0.43
CA GLY A 130 0.10 -7.39 0.69
C GLY A 130 -1.03 -7.46 -0.32
N LYS A 131 -2.17 -6.90 0.05
CA LYS A 131 -3.35 -6.81 -0.81
C LYS A 131 -3.19 -5.64 -1.78
N ILE A 132 -2.85 -5.91 -3.04
CA ILE A 132 -2.73 -4.92 -4.10
C ILE A 132 -4.12 -4.69 -4.70
N PRO A 133 -4.67 -3.46 -4.68
CA PRO A 133 -6.01 -3.19 -5.20
C PRO A 133 -6.12 -3.44 -6.70
N LEU A 134 -7.21 -4.09 -7.11
CA LEU A 134 -7.64 -4.16 -8.50
C LEU A 134 -8.49 -2.95 -8.83
N ARG A 135 -8.10 -2.22 -9.86
CA ARG A 135 -8.81 -1.06 -10.40
C ARG A 135 -9.31 -1.38 -11.79
N SER A 136 -10.51 -0.88 -12.13
CA SER A 136 -11.06 -0.97 -13.49
C SER A 136 -10.06 -0.41 -14.51
N LYS A 137 -10.09 -0.92 -15.75
CA LYS A 137 -9.32 -0.33 -16.86
C LYS A 137 -9.73 1.14 -17.11
N SER A 138 -11.00 1.47 -16.87
CA SER A 138 -11.59 2.80 -16.99
C SER A 138 -11.43 3.68 -15.75
N HIS A 139 -10.76 3.20 -14.68
CA HIS A 139 -10.50 4.00 -13.49
C HIS A 139 -9.71 5.28 -13.85
N ALA A 140 -10.27 6.44 -13.51
CA ALA A 140 -9.80 7.72 -14.02
C ALA A 140 -8.36 8.06 -13.65
N THR A 141 -7.92 7.76 -12.42
CA THR A 141 -6.62 8.17 -11.89
C THR A 141 -5.70 7.00 -11.56
N LYS A 142 -6.25 5.81 -11.38
CA LYS A 142 -5.55 4.59 -10.89
C LYS A 142 -4.72 4.82 -9.62
N GLY A 143 -5.16 5.75 -8.78
CA GLY A 143 -4.53 6.07 -7.50
C GLY A 143 -3.44 7.13 -7.56
N LEU A 144 -3.16 7.74 -8.72
CA LEU A 144 -2.19 8.84 -8.83
C LEU A 144 -2.71 10.14 -8.20
N TYR A 145 -3.99 10.43 -8.38
CA TYR A 145 -4.69 11.59 -7.84
C TYR A 145 -5.98 11.16 -7.15
N PRO A 146 -6.60 12.02 -6.33
CA PRO A 146 -7.92 11.77 -5.79
C PRO A 146 -8.93 11.47 -6.90
N SER A 147 -9.74 10.45 -6.68
CA SER A 147 -10.79 10.02 -7.61
C SER A 147 -12.17 10.44 -7.11
N LEU A 148 -13.12 10.66 -8.02
CA LEU A 148 -14.51 10.93 -7.64
C LEU A 148 -15.15 9.63 -7.13
N GLY A 149 -15.50 9.58 -5.83
CA GLY A 149 -15.99 8.38 -5.16
C GLY A 149 -17.37 7.91 -5.63
N TYR A 150 -18.16 8.82 -6.20
CA TYR A 150 -19.49 8.53 -6.76
C TYR A 150 -19.47 8.02 -8.20
N ILE A 151 -18.29 7.80 -8.79
CA ILE A 151 -18.12 7.17 -10.11
C ILE A 151 -17.75 5.70 -9.90
N PRO A 152 -18.59 4.72 -10.33
CA PRO A 152 -18.37 3.30 -10.08
C PRO A 152 -17.03 2.76 -10.58
N ASP A 153 -16.58 3.25 -11.74
CA ASP A 153 -15.31 2.81 -12.35
C ASP A 153 -14.08 3.19 -11.53
N ASN A 154 -14.21 4.13 -10.60
CA ASN A 154 -13.14 4.53 -9.69
C ASN A 154 -13.04 3.66 -8.44
N ALA A 155 -14.03 2.81 -8.17
CA ALA A 155 -13.98 1.91 -7.02
C ALA A 155 -12.99 0.77 -7.24
N TRP A 156 -12.44 0.26 -6.15
CA TRP A 156 -11.69 -0.99 -6.18
C TRP A 156 -12.65 -2.14 -6.50
N THR A 157 -12.26 -3.01 -7.41
CA THR A 157 -13.04 -4.20 -7.80
C THR A 157 -12.61 -5.45 -7.03
N GLY A 158 -11.66 -5.31 -6.12
CA GLY A 158 -11.08 -6.37 -5.31
C GLY A 158 -9.57 -6.22 -5.17
N TYR A 159 -8.87 -7.33 -5.05
CA TYR A 159 -7.42 -7.38 -4.92
C TYR A 159 -6.81 -8.36 -5.92
N ILE A 160 -5.57 -8.11 -6.31
CA ILE A 160 -4.78 -9.05 -7.08
C ILE A 160 -4.63 -10.34 -6.25
N ASN A 161 -4.81 -11.49 -6.89
CA ASN A 161 -4.52 -12.77 -6.23
C ASN A 161 -3.04 -12.77 -5.81
N TYR A 162 -2.76 -13.11 -4.55
CA TYR A 162 -1.41 -13.12 -4.00
C TYR A 162 -0.39 -13.86 -4.87
N GLN A 163 -0.78 -14.99 -5.49
CA GLN A 163 0.10 -15.76 -6.36
C GLN A 163 0.54 -14.99 -7.61
N ASN A 164 -0.19 -13.94 -7.96
CA ASN A 164 0.12 -13.05 -9.07
C ASN A 164 0.85 -11.77 -8.62
N ASN A 165 1.14 -11.61 -7.34
CA ASN A 165 1.98 -10.51 -6.89
C ASN A 165 3.40 -10.67 -7.44
N PRO A 166 4.15 -9.59 -7.65
CA PRO A 166 5.51 -9.68 -8.17
C PRO A 166 6.38 -10.60 -7.30
N PHE A 167 7.06 -11.51 -7.98
CA PHE A 167 7.98 -12.47 -7.38
C PHE A 167 9.18 -12.70 -8.30
N ILE A 168 10.37 -12.59 -7.76
CA ILE A 168 11.62 -12.90 -8.45
C ILE A 168 12.35 -13.94 -7.62
N LEU A 169 12.73 -15.04 -8.25
CA LEU A 169 13.50 -16.13 -7.65
C LEU A 169 14.77 -16.34 -8.43
N ASN A 170 15.92 -16.40 -7.76
CA ASN A 170 17.21 -16.70 -8.33
C ASN A 170 17.49 -15.93 -9.63
N PRO A 171 17.48 -14.59 -9.62
CA PRO A 171 17.73 -13.81 -10.82
C PRO A 171 19.11 -14.15 -11.41
N PRO A 172 19.29 -14.08 -12.75
CA PRO A 172 20.58 -14.39 -13.39
C PRO A 172 21.75 -13.56 -12.89
N SER A 173 21.49 -12.35 -12.37
CA SER A 173 22.51 -11.50 -11.74
C SER A 173 23.05 -12.05 -10.43
N GLY A 174 22.39 -13.04 -9.82
CA GLY A 174 22.72 -13.50 -8.45
C GLY A 174 22.48 -12.47 -7.36
N ILE A 175 21.84 -11.35 -7.67
CA ILE A 175 21.61 -10.24 -6.74
C ILE A 175 20.11 -9.98 -6.61
N VAL A 176 19.62 -9.90 -5.36
CA VAL A 176 18.32 -9.40 -5.00
C VAL A 176 18.47 -8.21 -4.08
N ALA A 177 18.02 -7.05 -4.51
CA ALA A 177 18.12 -5.80 -3.76
C ALA A 177 16.87 -4.95 -3.93
N ASN A 178 16.54 -4.17 -2.91
CA ASN A 178 15.45 -3.20 -2.96
C ASN A 178 15.73 -2.01 -2.05
N THR A 179 15.45 -0.83 -2.53
CA THR A 179 15.56 0.45 -1.80
C THR A 179 14.29 1.30 -1.98
N ASN A 180 13.14 0.67 -2.02
CA ASN A 180 11.83 1.23 -2.37
C ASN A 180 11.70 1.63 -3.86
N ASN A 181 12.66 1.24 -4.70
CA ASN A 181 12.60 1.43 -6.13
C ASN A 181 11.54 0.51 -6.76
N LYS A 182 11.18 0.83 -8.00
CA LYS A 182 10.35 -0.06 -8.83
C LYS A 182 11.06 -1.39 -9.01
N ILE A 183 10.42 -2.47 -8.58
CA ILE A 183 11.02 -3.83 -8.58
C ILE A 183 10.77 -4.61 -9.86
N ILE A 184 9.98 -4.07 -10.78
CA ILE A 184 9.61 -4.72 -12.03
C ILE A 184 9.90 -3.76 -13.17
N ASP A 185 10.95 -4.04 -13.94
CA ASP A 185 11.35 -3.25 -15.09
C ASP A 185 10.62 -3.64 -16.38
N ARG A 186 9.99 -4.82 -16.40
CA ARG A 186 9.19 -5.34 -17.50
C ARG A 186 7.71 -5.02 -17.33
N GLU A 187 6.96 -5.15 -18.41
CA GLU A 187 5.51 -5.08 -18.35
C GLU A 187 4.95 -6.04 -17.31
N PHE A 188 4.13 -5.50 -16.42
CA PHE A 188 3.40 -6.26 -15.42
C PHE A 188 1.91 -6.07 -15.69
N PRO A 189 1.11 -7.14 -15.72
CA PRO A 189 -0.26 -7.10 -16.25
C PRO A 189 -1.21 -6.24 -15.40
N ASN A 190 -0.83 -5.98 -14.14
CA ASN A 190 -1.65 -5.22 -13.22
C ASN A 190 -0.92 -3.94 -12.80
N HIS A 191 -1.67 -2.84 -12.73
CA HIS A 191 -1.14 -1.60 -12.19
C HIS A 191 -0.95 -1.71 -10.66
N ILE A 192 0.23 -1.37 -10.16
CA ILE A 192 0.55 -1.37 -8.72
C ILE A 192 0.55 0.06 -8.20
N SER A 193 1.46 0.89 -8.70
CA SER A 193 1.63 2.29 -8.29
C SER A 193 2.29 3.10 -9.39
N TYR A 194 2.06 4.40 -9.37
CA TYR A 194 2.84 5.39 -10.14
C TYR A 194 4.02 5.91 -9.33
N GLU A 195 3.89 5.93 -7.99
CA GLU A 195 4.91 6.46 -7.10
C GLU A 195 5.83 5.34 -6.63
N TRP A 196 7.08 5.49 -6.98
CA TRP A 196 8.17 4.63 -6.56
C TRP A 196 9.28 5.48 -5.99
N GLY A 197 10.05 4.94 -5.05
CA GLY A 197 11.29 5.58 -4.61
C GLY A 197 12.22 5.81 -5.81
N ASP A 198 13.01 6.89 -5.75
CA ASP A 198 13.95 7.19 -6.81
C ASP A 198 14.99 6.07 -6.99
N SER A 199 15.64 6.07 -8.16
CA SER A 199 16.59 5.02 -8.54
C SER A 199 18.01 5.23 -7.97
N GLN A 200 18.30 6.34 -7.34
CA GLN A 200 19.69 6.69 -6.92
C GLN A 200 20.24 5.70 -5.89
N ARG A 201 19.43 5.36 -4.88
CA ARG A 201 19.84 4.41 -3.85
C ARG A 201 20.07 3.00 -4.42
N ILE A 202 19.18 2.53 -5.28
CA ILE A 202 19.34 1.20 -5.89
C ILE A 202 20.55 1.17 -6.85
N LEU A 203 20.78 2.22 -7.63
CA LEU A 203 21.94 2.31 -8.50
C LEU A 203 23.25 2.29 -7.67
N ARG A 204 23.31 3.04 -6.57
CA ARG A 204 24.47 3.01 -5.68
C ARG A 204 24.67 1.62 -5.08
N LEU A 205 23.61 1.01 -4.55
CA LEU A 205 23.66 -0.33 -3.96
C LEU A 205 24.12 -1.38 -4.98
N THR A 206 23.53 -1.37 -6.17
CA THR A 206 23.89 -2.30 -7.26
C THR A 206 25.37 -2.12 -7.65
N ASN A 207 25.82 -0.89 -7.84
CA ASN A 207 27.22 -0.61 -8.16
C ASN A 207 28.18 -1.11 -7.06
N LEU A 208 27.80 -1.08 -5.80
CA LEU A 208 28.63 -1.61 -4.71
C LEU A 208 28.62 -3.13 -4.67
N LEU A 209 27.50 -3.76 -4.95
CA LEU A 209 27.37 -5.22 -5.02
C LEU A 209 28.11 -5.79 -6.23
N GLU A 210 28.05 -5.15 -7.39
CA GLU A 210 28.70 -5.61 -8.63
C GLU A 210 30.23 -5.43 -8.64
N LYS A 211 30.80 -4.67 -7.70
CA LYS A 211 32.25 -4.48 -7.59
C LYS A 211 33.01 -5.76 -7.23
N ARG A 212 32.32 -6.78 -6.75
CA ARG A 212 32.94 -8.03 -6.27
C ARG A 212 32.13 -9.22 -6.75
N GLU A 213 32.83 -10.25 -7.19
CA GLU A 213 32.21 -11.52 -7.54
C GLU A 213 31.74 -12.30 -6.30
N PHE A 214 32.49 -12.14 -5.19
CA PHE A 214 32.20 -12.79 -3.91
C PHE A 214 32.10 -11.76 -2.80
N HIS A 215 31.10 -11.92 -1.93
CA HIS A 215 30.87 -11.08 -0.77
C HIS A 215 31.17 -11.82 0.54
N THR A 216 31.76 -11.09 1.47
CA THR A 216 31.97 -11.52 2.86
C THR A 216 31.02 -10.74 3.77
N ALA A 217 30.88 -11.18 5.03
CA ALA A 217 30.15 -10.41 6.03
C ALA A 217 30.70 -8.97 6.15
N GLN A 218 32.05 -8.79 6.12
CA GLN A 218 32.66 -7.46 6.17
C GLN A 218 32.30 -6.60 4.95
N SER A 219 32.27 -7.19 3.74
CA SER A 219 31.88 -6.40 2.56
C SER A 219 30.42 -5.92 2.62
N PHE A 220 29.52 -6.69 3.23
CA PHE A 220 28.13 -6.24 3.47
C PHE A 220 28.06 -5.14 4.53
N ILE A 221 28.88 -5.21 5.59
CA ILE A 221 28.99 -4.14 6.57
C ILE A 221 29.49 -2.85 5.89
N ASP A 222 30.51 -2.93 5.05
CA ASP A 222 31.04 -1.80 4.30
C ASP A 222 29.97 -1.17 3.40
N ILE A 223 29.17 -1.99 2.70
CA ILE A 223 28.06 -1.52 1.87
C ILE A 223 26.97 -0.87 2.72
N GLN A 224 26.62 -1.47 3.85
CA GLN A 224 25.56 -0.98 4.73
C GLN A 224 25.93 0.36 5.39
N THR A 225 27.21 0.63 5.59
CA THR A 225 27.72 1.88 6.17
C THR A 225 28.11 2.92 5.12
N ASP A 226 27.90 2.64 3.83
CA ASP A 226 28.13 3.61 2.77
C ASP A 226 27.17 4.79 2.86
N THR A 227 27.73 6.00 2.90
CA THR A 227 26.96 7.25 3.05
C THR A 227 27.04 8.15 1.82
N ILE A 228 27.59 7.65 0.70
CA ILE A 228 27.74 8.44 -0.51
C ILE A 228 26.40 8.60 -1.21
N SER A 229 25.97 9.85 -1.39
CA SER A 229 24.86 10.19 -2.28
C SER A 229 25.38 10.37 -3.70
N ILE A 230 24.69 9.78 -4.68
CA ILE A 230 24.92 10.02 -6.10
C ILE A 230 23.98 11.06 -6.70
N THR A 231 23.18 11.69 -5.85
CA THR A 231 22.34 12.86 -6.17
C THR A 231 23.23 14.09 -6.07
N ALA A 232 23.64 14.64 -7.17
CA ALA A 232 24.33 15.93 -7.22
C ALA A 232 23.57 16.90 -8.11
#